data_23067cb0f67b2554a1add5cf1244fc13
#
_entry.id   23067cb0f67b2554a1add5cf1244fc13
#
_cell.length_a   1.000
_cell.length_b   1.000
_cell.length_c   1.000
_cell.angle_alpha   90.00
_cell.angle_beta   90.00
_cell.angle_gamma   90.00
#
_symmetry.space_group_name_H-M   'P 1'
#
loop_
_entity.id
_entity.type
_entity.pdbx_description
1 polymer ?
#
loop_
_entity_poly.entity_id
_entity_poly.type
_entity_poly.pdbx_seq_one_letter_code
_entity_poly.pdbx_strand_id
1 'polypeptide(L)'
;MAAIFDRYLQAWLDDDWDAAVALWSEDVVHHVPGRHRLAGTFRGKQAFLDHYHQVFEEVGGTIEVVGIHDVLQSEDHAVALVTERAVRGERSLEFNRVVVYHTDGEHITETWSFDFDPYSIDEFWA
;
A
#
# COMPACT_ATOMS: atom_id res chain seq x y z
N MET A 1 15.72 -9.95 -2.75
CA MET A 1 14.65 -9.01 -2.32
C MET A 1 14.77 -7.64 -2.97
N ALA A 2 15.93 -7.04 -2.91
CA ALA A 2 16.15 -5.66 -3.39
C ALA A 2 15.61 -5.41 -4.80
N ALA A 3 15.92 -6.27 -5.76
CA ALA A 3 15.52 -6.06 -7.15
C ALA A 3 13.99 -6.05 -7.34
N ILE A 4 13.26 -6.89 -6.61
CA ILE A 4 11.79 -6.94 -6.69
C ILE A 4 11.21 -5.71 -6.03
N PHE A 5 11.68 -5.37 -4.83
CA PHE A 5 11.15 -4.23 -4.10
C PHE A 5 11.48 -2.91 -4.80
N ASP A 6 12.69 -2.79 -5.33
CA ASP A 6 13.09 -1.59 -6.07
C ASP A 6 12.21 -1.38 -7.30
N ARG A 7 11.86 -2.44 -8.03
CA ARG A 7 10.93 -2.37 -9.16
C ARG A 7 9.52 -2.00 -8.72
N TYR A 8 9.07 -2.56 -7.60
CA TYR A 8 7.74 -2.26 -7.06
C TYR A 8 7.64 -0.80 -6.64
N LEU A 9 8.63 -0.31 -5.92
CA LEU A 9 8.68 1.08 -5.48
C LEU A 9 8.72 2.03 -6.67
N GLN A 10 9.53 1.71 -7.67
CA GLN A 10 9.63 2.52 -8.88
C GLN A 10 8.31 2.56 -9.64
N ALA A 11 7.58 1.44 -9.70
CA ALA A 11 6.26 1.39 -10.32
C ALA A 11 5.27 2.36 -9.64
N TRP A 12 5.29 2.41 -8.31
CA TRP A 12 4.46 3.37 -7.56
C TRP A 12 4.87 4.82 -7.83
N LEU A 13 6.16 5.09 -7.87
CA LEU A 13 6.67 6.45 -8.14
C LEU A 13 6.38 6.90 -9.56
N ASP A 14 6.36 5.97 -10.51
CA ASP A 14 6.06 6.25 -11.92
C ASP A 14 4.55 6.21 -12.22
N ASP A 15 3.72 5.96 -11.21
CA ASP A 15 2.28 5.78 -11.37
C ASP A 15 1.93 4.67 -12.37
N ASP A 16 2.77 3.64 -12.42
CA ASP A 16 2.61 2.47 -13.29
C ASP A 16 1.94 1.34 -12.53
N TRP A 17 0.60 1.41 -12.47
CA TRP A 17 -0.21 0.45 -11.73
C TRP A 17 -0.06 -0.98 -12.23
N ASP A 18 -0.02 -1.17 -13.54
CA ASP A 18 0.09 -2.51 -14.11
C ASP A 18 1.41 -3.18 -13.74
N ALA A 19 2.51 -2.42 -13.73
CA ALA A 19 3.81 -2.94 -13.32
C ALA A 19 3.82 -3.31 -11.82
N ALA A 20 3.18 -2.50 -10.97
CA ALA A 20 3.07 -2.80 -9.55
C ALA A 20 2.28 -4.09 -9.31
N VAL A 21 1.12 -4.22 -9.93
CA VAL A 21 0.25 -5.40 -9.80
C VAL A 21 0.92 -6.68 -10.29
N ALA A 22 1.71 -6.59 -11.36
CA ALA A 22 2.43 -7.74 -11.91
C ALA A 22 3.42 -8.36 -10.92
N LEU A 23 3.87 -7.60 -9.92
CA LEU A 23 4.80 -8.09 -8.90
C LEU A 23 4.10 -8.76 -7.71
N TRP A 24 2.79 -8.73 -7.61
CA TRP A 24 2.06 -9.46 -6.57
C TRP A 24 1.91 -10.93 -6.96
N SER A 25 2.05 -11.83 -6.00
CA SER A 25 1.73 -13.25 -6.22
C SER A 25 0.21 -13.43 -6.33
N GLU A 26 -0.22 -14.51 -6.96
CA GLU A 26 -1.65 -14.84 -7.04
C GLU A 26 -2.26 -15.05 -5.65
N ASP A 27 -1.45 -15.52 -4.69
CA ASP A 27 -1.88 -15.80 -3.32
C ASP A 27 -1.53 -14.65 -2.35
N VAL A 28 -1.24 -13.46 -2.84
CA VAL A 28 -0.83 -12.32 -1.99
C VAL A 28 -1.87 -12.06 -0.90
N VAL A 29 -1.39 -11.73 0.29
CA VAL A 29 -2.23 -11.35 1.43
C VAL A 29 -1.89 -9.91 1.80
N HIS A 30 -2.92 -9.07 1.88
CA HIS A 30 -2.78 -7.65 2.16
C HIS A 30 -3.54 -7.29 3.43
N HIS A 31 -2.83 -6.74 4.41
CA HIS A 31 -3.41 -6.34 5.70
C HIS A 31 -3.55 -4.82 5.76
N VAL A 32 -4.78 -4.33 5.86
CA VAL A 32 -5.09 -2.91 6.00
C VAL A 32 -5.53 -2.66 7.45
N PRO A 33 -4.79 -1.82 8.19
CA PRO A 33 -5.09 -1.57 9.59
C PRO A 33 -6.30 -0.65 9.77
N GLY A 34 -6.80 -0.56 10.99
CA GLY A 34 -7.83 0.38 11.39
C GLY A 34 -9.17 -0.27 11.62
N ARG A 35 -10.14 0.59 11.89
CA ARG A 35 -11.54 0.21 12.18
C ARG A 35 -12.51 0.77 11.15
N HIS A 36 -12.01 1.44 10.12
CA HIS A 36 -12.84 1.98 9.06
C HIS A 36 -13.33 0.85 8.12
N ARG A 37 -14.28 1.17 7.27
CA ARG A 37 -14.94 0.18 6.39
C ARG A 37 -14.03 -0.42 5.32
N LEU A 38 -12.89 0.22 5.02
CA LEU A 38 -11.92 -0.29 4.05
C LEU A 38 -10.80 -1.09 4.70
N ALA A 39 -10.79 -1.21 6.04
CA ALA A 39 -9.81 -2.01 6.76
C ALA A 39 -10.14 -3.50 6.67
N GLY A 40 -9.12 -4.33 6.85
CA GLY A 40 -9.28 -5.78 6.87
C GLY A 40 -8.09 -6.51 6.29
N THR A 41 -8.26 -7.82 6.16
CA THR A 41 -7.26 -8.68 5.50
C THR A 41 -7.85 -9.19 4.19
N PHE A 42 -7.13 -8.94 3.11
CA PHE A 42 -7.55 -9.29 1.75
C PHE A 42 -6.65 -10.41 1.25
N ARG A 43 -7.26 -11.55 0.95
CA ARG A 43 -6.53 -12.77 0.55
C ARG A 43 -6.72 -13.04 -0.93
N GLY A 44 -5.59 -13.16 -1.63
CA GLY A 44 -5.55 -13.39 -3.06
C GLY A 44 -5.48 -12.09 -3.86
N LYS A 45 -4.89 -12.20 -5.04
CA LYS A 45 -4.62 -11.05 -5.92
C LYS A 45 -5.91 -10.31 -6.30
N GLN A 46 -6.99 -11.04 -6.59
CA GLN A 46 -8.24 -10.41 -6.97
C GLN A 46 -8.85 -9.58 -5.84
N ALA A 47 -8.86 -10.11 -4.61
CA ALA A 47 -9.36 -9.37 -3.44
C ALA A 47 -8.53 -8.12 -3.18
N PHE A 48 -7.22 -8.20 -3.34
CA PHE A 48 -6.32 -7.07 -3.20
C PHE A 48 -6.60 -6.01 -4.28
N LEU A 49 -6.77 -6.43 -5.53
CA LEU A 49 -7.15 -5.52 -6.63
C LEU A 49 -8.48 -4.84 -6.38
N ASP A 50 -9.50 -5.58 -5.97
CA ASP A 50 -10.83 -5.04 -5.69
C ASP A 50 -10.77 -3.99 -4.57
N HIS A 51 -9.95 -4.25 -3.55
CA HIS A 51 -9.74 -3.29 -2.47
C HIS A 51 -9.15 -1.97 -3.00
N TYR A 52 -8.09 -2.04 -3.81
CA TYR A 52 -7.48 -0.84 -4.36
C TYR A 52 -8.40 -0.10 -5.32
N HIS A 53 -9.18 -0.81 -6.14
CA HIS A 53 -10.17 -0.18 -7.02
C HIS A 53 -11.20 0.61 -6.21
N GLN A 54 -11.64 0.06 -5.08
CA GLN A 54 -12.58 0.75 -4.19
C GLN A 54 -11.93 1.99 -3.57
N VAL A 55 -10.69 1.89 -3.10
CA VAL A 55 -9.94 3.02 -2.54
C VAL A 55 -9.78 4.12 -3.59
N PHE A 56 -9.33 3.77 -4.80
CA PHE A 56 -9.11 4.75 -5.86
C PHE A 56 -10.40 5.42 -6.31
N GLU A 57 -11.49 4.68 -6.37
CA GLU A 57 -12.80 5.24 -6.71
C GLU A 57 -13.21 6.32 -5.70
N GLU A 58 -12.99 6.08 -4.41
CA GLU A 58 -13.38 7.02 -3.37
C GLU A 58 -12.48 8.26 -3.27
N VAL A 59 -11.21 8.15 -3.65
CA VAL A 59 -10.29 9.30 -3.70
C VAL A 59 -10.23 9.95 -5.10
N GLY A 60 -11.04 9.48 -6.04
CA GLY A 60 -11.11 10.07 -7.36
C GLY A 60 -9.87 9.84 -8.22
N GLY A 61 -9.14 8.77 -7.98
CA GLY A 61 -7.92 8.46 -8.72
C GLY A 61 -6.96 7.58 -7.95
N THR A 62 -5.82 8.10 -7.56
CA THR A 62 -4.81 7.37 -6.81
C THR A 62 -4.39 8.12 -5.55
N ILE A 63 -3.81 7.41 -4.60
CA ILE A 63 -3.18 8.00 -3.44
C ILE A 63 -1.77 8.44 -3.85
N GLU A 64 -1.44 9.70 -3.55
CA GLU A 64 -0.15 10.27 -3.91
C GLU A 64 0.91 9.88 -2.88
N VAL A 65 2.04 9.34 -3.34
CA VAL A 65 3.23 9.15 -2.51
C VAL A 65 3.98 10.48 -2.49
N VAL A 66 3.92 11.19 -1.36
CA VAL A 66 4.54 12.50 -1.19
C VAL A 66 6.03 12.37 -0.96
N GLY A 67 6.43 11.35 -0.21
CA GLY A 67 7.83 11.12 0.08
C GLY A 67 8.08 9.74 0.67
N ILE A 68 9.33 9.30 0.55
CA ILE A 68 9.82 8.07 1.14
C ILE A 68 10.98 8.44 2.03
N HIS A 69 10.77 8.31 3.34
CA HIS A 69 11.78 8.70 4.31
C HIS A 69 12.96 7.74 4.31
N ASP A 70 12.67 6.44 4.29
CA ASP A 70 13.70 5.41 4.29
C ASP A 70 13.11 4.07 3.83
N VAL A 71 14.00 3.19 3.38
CA VAL A 71 13.69 1.81 3.03
C VAL A 71 14.74 0.92 3.65
N LEU A 72 14.29 -0.09 4.42
CA LEU A 72 15.16 -1.09 5.02
C LEU A 72 14.83 -2.44 4.39
N GLN A 73 15.85 -3.22 4.09
CA GLN A 73 15.66 -4.49 3.41
C GLN A 73 16.47 -5.60 4.08
N SER A 74 15.85 -6.75 4.17
CA SER A 74 16.51 -8.01 4.51
C SER A 74 16.46 -8.95 3.30
N GLU A 75 16.75 -10.22 3.49
CA GLU A 75 16.74 -11.20 2.40
C GLU A 75 15.34 -11.36 1.78
N ASP A 76 14.29 -11.36 2.62
CA ASP A 76 12.93 -11.67 2.20
C ASP A 76 11.88 -10.63 2.64
N HIS A 77 12.30 -9.55 3.27
CA HIS A 77 11.41 -8.46 3.70
C HIS A 77 11.95 -7.09 3.31
N ALA A 78 11.03 -6.17 3.10
CA ALA A 78 11.36 -4.75 3.01
C ALA A 78 10.41 -3.95 3.91
N VAL A 79 10.93 -2.86 4.46
CA VAL A 79 10.16 -1.91 5.28
C VAL A 79 10.32 -0.54 4.65
N ALA A 80 9.22 0.08 4.29
CA ALA A 80 9.21 1.43 3.73
C ALA A 80 8.53 2.39 4.71
N LEU A 81 9.20 3.50 5.00
CA LEU A 81 8.62 4.60 5.76
C LEU A 81 8.17 5.66 4.77
N VAL A 82 6.86 5.80 4.59
CA VAL A 82 6.31 6.62 3.52
C VAL A 82 5.39 7.70 4.07
N THR A 83 5.30 8.80 3.32
CA THR A 83 4.30 9.83 3.51
C THR A 83 3.41 9.83 2.28
N GLU A 84 2.12 9.73 2.50
CA GLU A 84 1.12 9.70 1.44
C GLU A 84 0.10 10.80 1.66
N ARG A 85 -0.63 11.15 0.60
CA ARG A 85 -1.72 12.10 0.65
C ARG A 85 -2.91 11.57 -0.13
N ALA A 86 -4.09 11.72 0.46
CA ALA A 86 -5.35 11.35 -0.18
C ALA A 86 -6.35 12.48 -0.05
N VAL A 87 -7.22 12.62 -1.04
CA VAL A 87 -8.33 13.56 -1.04
C VAL A 87 -9.61 12.78 -1.32
N ARG A 88 -10.60 12.95 -0.46
CA ARG A 88 -11.90 12.28 -0.59
C ARG A 88 -13.00 13.32 -0.42
N GLY A 89 -13.53 13.80 -1.54
CA GLY A 89 -14.47 14.93 -1.51
C GLY A 89 -13.80 16.17 -0.94
N GLU A 90 -14.34 16.71 0.15
CA GLU A 90 -13.78 17.87 0.84
C GLU A 90 -12.75 17.50 1.91
N ARG A 91 -12.57 16.21 2.16
CA ARG A 91 -11.58 15.71 3.13
C ARG A 91 -10.24 15.54 2.45
N SER A 92 -9.18 15.97 3.12
CA SER A 92 -7.80 15.81 2.67
C SER A 92 -6.96 15.39 3.86
N LEU A 93 -6.08 14.42 3.64
CA LEU A 93 -5.20 13.93 4.69
C LEU A 93 -3.83 13.61 4.11
N GLU A 94 -2.80 14.16 4.74
CA GLU A 94 -1.42 13.71 4.54
C GLU A 94 -1.06 12.84 5.74
N PHE A 95 -0.56 11.64 5.51
CA PHE A 95 -0.35 10.68 6.57
C PHE A 95 0.95 9.91 6.39
N ASN A 96 1.53 9.53 7.52
CA ASN A 96 2.76 8.74 7.56
C ASN A 96 2.41 7.30 7.90
N ARG A 97 3.07 6.37 7.21
CA ARG A 97 2.85 4.95 7.47
C ARG A 97 4.12 4.14 7.27
N VAL A 98 4.16 3.02 7.95
CA VAL A 98 5.17 1.99 7.74
C VAL A 98 4.51 0.84 7.00
N VAL A 99 5.08 0.44 5.88
CA VAL A 99 4.59 -0.72 5.12
C VAL A 99 5.67 -1.78 5.12
N VAL A 100 5.28 -3.00 5.49
CA VAL A 100 6.17 -4.17 5.49
C VAL A 100 5.76 -5.08 4.35
N TYR A 101 6.73 -5.53 3.58
CA TYR A 101 6.53 -6.41 2.43
C TYR A 101 7.33 -7.69 2.63
N HIS A 102 6.72 -8.83 2.32
CA HIS A 102 7.39 -10.12 2.23
C HIS A 102 7.43 -10.58 0.78
N THR A 103 8.55 -11.18 0.37
CA THR A 103 8.70 -11.73 -0.98
C THR A 103 9.20 -13.17 -0.93
N ASP A 104 8.84 -13.95 -1.94
CA ASP A 104 9.35 -15.30 -2.17
C ASP A 104 10.55 -15.34 -3.13
N GLY A 105 11.07 -14.17 -3.52
CA GLY A 105 12.16 -14.03 -4.48
C GLY A 105 11.69 -13.69 -5.90
N GLU A 106 10.42 -13.88 -6.21
CA GLU A 106 9.84 -13.57 -7.53
C GLU A 106 8.67 -12.59 -7.44
N HIS A 107 7.88 -12.68 -6.35
CA HIS A 107 6.68 -11.87 -6.16
C HIS A 107 6.58 -11.38 -4.72
N ILE A 108 5.81 -10.34 -4.53
CA ILE A 108 5.39 -9.88 -3.21
C ILE A 108 4.24 -10.78 -2.77
N THR A 109 4.40 -11.43 -1.63
CA THR A 109 3.47 -12.46 -1.14
C THR A 109 2.59 -11.98 0.02
N GLU A 110 3.05 -10.98 0.77
CA GLU A 110 2.28 -10.44 1.89
C GLU A 110 2.69 -9.00 2.18
N THR A 111 1.72 -8.18 2.57
CA THR A 111 1.98 -6.79 2.94
C THR A 111 1.21 -6.43 4.21
N TRP A 112 1.85 -5.62 5.06
CA TRP A 112 1.26 -5.07 6.29
C TRP A 112 1.48 -3.57 6.31
N SER A 113 0.44 -2.81 6.64
CA SER A 113 0.56 -1.37 6.82
C SER A 113 0.32 -1.00 8.28
N PHE A 114 1.06 -0.01 8.77
CA PHE A 114 0.93 0.52 10.13
C PHE A 114 0.89 2.04 10.05
N ASP A 115 -0.20 2.64 10.47
CA ASP A 115 -0.38 4.09 10.43
C ASP A 115 0.18 4.74 11.69
N PHE A 116 0.87 5.88 11.55
CA PHE A 116 1.38 6.63 12.69
C PHE A 116 0.24 7.22 13.52
N ASP A 117 -0.84 7.64 12.84
CA ASP A 117 -2.05 8.15 13.49
C ASP A 117 -3.27 7.41 12.95
N PRO A 118 -3.60 6.25 13.54
CA PRO A 118 -4.74 5.45 13.08
C PRO A 118 -6.09 6.15 13.27
N TYR A 119 -6.19 7.08 14.22
CA TYR A 119 -7.44 7.82 14.43
C TYR A 119 -7.78 8.74 13.26
N SER A 120 -6.79 9.44 12.72
CA SER A 120 -6.98 10.29 11.55
C SER A 120 -7.36 9.49 10.31
N ILE A 121 -6.79 8.31 10.15
CA ILE A 121 -7.12 7.40 9.04
C ILE A 121 -8.57 6.92 9.18
N ASP A 122 -8.98 6.46 10.36
CA ASP A 122 -10.35 6.01 10.60
C ASP A 122 -11.36 7.12 10.34
N GLU A 123 -11.05 8.34 10.77
CA GLU A 123 -11.90 9.50 10.54
C GLU A 123 -12.00 9.87 9.05
N PHE A 124 -10.88 9.80 8.33
CA PHE A 124 -10.85 10.12 6.90
C PHE A 124 -11.76 9.19 6.10
N TRP A 125 -11.80 7.92 6.43
CA TRP A 125 -12.60 6.90 5.74
C TRP A 125 -14.02 6.73 6.33
N ALA A 126 -14.34 7.45 7.36
CA ALA A 126 -15.65 7.37 7.99
C ALA A 126 -16.81 7.78 7.06
#